data_960ff5be3a4888046fbea656409413d8
#
_entry.id   960ff5be3a4888046fbea656409413d8
#
_cell.length_a   1.000
_cell.length_b   1.000
_cell.length_c   1.000
_cell.angle_alpha   90.00
_cell.angle_beta   90.00
_cell.angle_gamma   90.00
#
_symmetry.space_group_name_H-M   'P 1'
#
loop_
_entity.id
_entity.type
_entity.pdbx_description
1 polymer ?
#
loop_
_entity_poly.entity_id
_entity_poly.type
_entity_poly.pdbx_seq_one_letter_code
_entity_poly.pdbx_strand_id
1 'polypeptide(L)'
;MQRTFKTRLKVNDVESNILAQWCGVSRLAYNVCLDQWNRDYENGVKHNYYSIKKWFNSVKREMFPFITGVSKWVPEAAIKDLDTAFRNMYRHTAKHPRFHKKGVRDSFRIDGSVIAVSGKNLKLPKGLCLRLMERFRYENQVNKINNATISRKAGYWFASISCDIGEPARENQGAGILGVDVGVKSLAVCSDGTVIDNPKTLYRREKRKKHLQRMVARKQRGSNNQRKAKALLARYEYRTAVKREDWLHKASSRIARANRVCFMEDLNVKGMLSNHHLAKAVSDCSFNELHRQLAYKTTVREIDRWCPSSQLCSNCGSRKPMPLSERTYRCEQCGMVMDRDLNAALNILNVGMANYPELMPAEDDTPEATGAASRQATAPDETGIDHQTLHKNRFE
;
A
#
# COMPACT_ATOMS: atom_id res chain seq x y z
N MET A 1 0.46 -13.74 15.23
CA MET A 1 0.00 -13.02 14.03
C MET A 1 1.15 -12.79 13.07
N GLN A 2 0.96 -13.01 11.74
CA GLN A 2 2.01 -12.76 10.75
C GLN A 2 2.04 -11.29 10.32
N ARG A 3 3.22 -10.67 10.35
CA ARG A 3 3.46 -9.30 9.89
C ARG A 3 4.68 -9.23 8.97
N THR A 4 4.70 -8.25 8.10
CA THR A 4 5.84 -7.98 7.22
C THR A 4 6.37 -6.57 7.46
N PHE A 5 7.66 -6.49 7.79
CA PHE A 5 8.39 -5.23 7.88
C PHE A 5 9.17 -5.01 6.59
N LYS A 6 8.83 -3.96 5.86
CA LYS A 6 9.52 -3.59 4.64
C LYS A 6 10.24 -2.27 4.81
N THR A 7 11.54 -2.26 4.56
CA THR A 7 12.35 -1.05 4.60
C THR A 7 13.38 -1.03 3.48
N ARG A 8 13.89 0.17 3.19
CA ARG A 8 14.98 0.35 2.24
C ARG A 8 16.31 -0.02 2.89
N LEU A 9 17.23 -0.56 2.09
CA LEU A 9 18.60 -0.86 2.49
C LEU A 9 19.55 0.29 2.13
N LYS A 10 20.50 0.60 3.02
CA LYS A 10 21.65 1.43 2.73
C LYS A 10 22.78 0.48 2.32
N VAL A 11 23.07 0.38 1.03
CA VAL A 11 24.05 -0.50 0.45
C VAL A 11 25.13 0.28 -0.29
N ASN A 12 26.36 -0.18 -0.21
CA ASN A 12 27.48 0.27 -1.06
C ASN A 12 27.51 -0.50 -2.39
N ASP A 13 28.44 -0.17 -3.27
CA ASP A 13 28.52 -0.79 -4.60
C ASP A 13 28.92 -2.27 -4.53
N VAL A 14 29.78 -2.68 -3.59
CA VAL A 14 30.17 -4.07 -3.38
C VAL A 14 28.97 -4.90 -2.94
N GLU A 15 28.26 -4.45 -1.91
CA GLU A 15 27.03 -5.09 -1.42
C GLU A 15 25.98 -5.16 -2.53
N SER A 16 25.80 -4.06 -3.29
CA SER A 16 24.86 -4.01 -4.41
C SER A 16 25.19 -5.04 -5.49
N ASN A 17 26.47 -5.27 -5.80
CA ASN A 17 26.92 -6.28 -6.74
C ASN A 17 26.66 -7.70 -6.21
N ILE A 18 26.95 -7.96 -4.94
CA ILE A 18 26.66 -9.25 -4.28
C ILE A 18 25.13 -9.53 -4.35
N LEU A 19 24.31 -8.58 -3.98
CA LEU A 19 22.85 -8.73 -4.03
C LEU A 19 22.35 -8.97 -5.46
N ALA A 20 22.94 -8.29 -6.46
CA ALA A 20 22.60 -8.49 -7.86
C ALA A 20 22.99 -9.90 -8.36
N GLN A 21 24.13 -10.44 -7.92
CA GLN A 21 24.52 -11.81 -8.19
C GLN A 21 23.54 -12.81 -7.57
N TRP A 22 23.13 -12.61 -6.33
CA TRP A 22 22.15 -13.47 -5.65
C TRP A 22 20.78 -13.44 -6.35
N CYS A 23 20.34 -12.28 -6.83
CA CYS A 23 19.16 -12.18 -7.72
C CYS A 23 19.34 -12.95 -9.02
N GLY A 24 20.55 -12.92 -9.58
CA GLY A 24 20.94 -13.68 -10.77
C GLY A 24 20.80 -15.18 -10.57
N VAL A 25 21.33 -15.70 -9.47
CA VAL A 25 21.25 -17.12 -9.10
C VAL A 25 19.81 -17.55 -8.81
N SER A 26 19.03 -16.73 -8.09
CA SER A 26 17.62 -17.00 -7.86
C SER A 26 16.84 -17.16 -9.18
N ARG A 27 17.05 -16.25 -10.12
CA ARG A 27 16.45 -16.31 -11.45
C ARG A 27 16.92 -17.49 -12.27
N LEU A 28 18.23 -17.79 -12.22
CA LEU A 28 18.81 -18.94 -12.89
C LEU A 28 18.16 -20.23 -12.42
N ALA A 29 18.15 -20.46 -11.11
CA ALA A 29 17.59 -21.68 -10.52
C ALA A 29 16.11 -21.85 -10.90
N TYR A 30 15.31 -20.77 -10.82
CA TYR A 30 13.92 -20.80 -11.25
C TYR A 30 13.78 -21.18 -12.73
N ASN A 31 14.54 -20.54 -13.62
CA ASN A 31 14.43 -20.73 -15.07
C ASN A 31 14.90 -22.10 -15.51
N VAL A 32 16.03 -22.57 -14.98
CA VAL A 32 16.59 -23.88 -15.31
C VAL A 32 15.65 -24.99 -14.83
N CYS A 33 15.11 -24.86 -13.63
CA CYS A 33 14.12 -25.83 -13.13
C CYS A 33 12.78 -25.77 -13.89
N LEU A 34 12.35 -24.60 -14.35
CA LEU A 34 11.16 -24.47 -15.21
C LEU A 34 11.37 -25.14 -16.57
N ASP A 35 12.52 -24.95 -17.19
CA ASP A 35 12.89 -25.56 -18.45
C ASP A 35 12.90 -27.10 -18.34
N GLN A 36 13.57 -27.63 -17.31
CA GLN A 36 13.60 -29.06 -17.05
C GLN A 36 12.21 -29.62 -16.74
N TRP A 37 11.43 -28.93 -15.92
CA TRP A 37 10.05 -29.34 -15.59
C TRP A 37 9.18 -29.48 -16.85
N ASN A 38 9.30 -28.51 -17.77
CA ASN A 38 8.54 -28.54 -19.03
C ASN A 38 8.96 -29.71 -19.92
N ARG A 39 10.29 -29.93 -20.10
CA ARG A 39 10.83 -31.05 -20.91
C ARG A 39 10.40 -32.40 -20.34
N ASP A 40 10.48 -32.58 -19.04
CA ASP A 40 10.13 -33.84 -18.39
C ASP A 40 8.61 -34.09 -18.47
N TYR A 41 7.81 -33.03 -18.38
CA TYR A 41 6.37 -33.14 -18.54
C TYR A 41 5.98 -33.61 -19.95
N GLU A 42 6.65 -33.12 -21.00
CA GLU A 42 6.48 -33.58 -22.39
C GLU A 42 6.82 -35.07 -22.55
N ASN A 43 7.76 -35.58 -21.74
CA ASN A 43 8.16 -36.98 -21.68
C ASN A 43 7.33 -37.82 -20.67
N GLY A 44 6.24 -37.29 -20.15
CA GLY A 44 5.34 -37.98 -19.20
C GLY A 44 5.83 -38.01 -17.75
N VAL A 45 6.96 -37.38 -17.43
CA VAL A 45 7.52 -37.34 -16.06
C VAL A 45 6.93 -36.15 -15.30
N LYS A 46 6.30 -36.43 -14.14
CA LYS A 46 5.73 -35.42 -13.27
C LYS A 46 6.71 -35.04 -12.15
N HIS A 47 6.89 -33.75 -11.94
CA HIS A 47 7.72 -33.23 -10.85
C HIS A 47 6.90 -32.68 -9.68
N ASN A 48 7.57 -32.64 -8.53
CA ASN A 48 7.20 -31.88 -7.36
C ASN A 48 8.44 -31.12 -6.84
N TYR A 49 8.27 -30.35 -5.78
CA TYR A 49 9.39 -29.60 -5.19
C TYR A 49 10.62 -30.48 -4.90
N TYR A 50 10.43 -31.67 -4.35
CA TYR A 50 11.55 -32.52 -3.92
C TYR A 50 12.28 -33.14 -5.12
N SER A 51 11.56 -33.64 -6.12
CA SER A 51 12.15 -34.25 -7.32
C SER A 51 12.96 -33.25 -8.14
N ILE A 52 12.40 -32.07 -8.43
CA ILE A 52 13.10 -31.03 -9.19
C ILE A 52 14.28 -30.44 -8.41
N LYS A 53 14.17 -30.29 -7.08
CA LYS A 53 15.26 -29.88 -6.21
C LYS A 53 16.39 -30.90 -6.22
N LYS A 54 16.09 -32.20 -6.15
CA LYS A 54 17.09 -33.28 -6.20
C LYS A 54 17.83 -33.23 -7.54
N TRP A 55 17.11 -33.14 -8.64
CA TRP A 55 17.70 -32.98 -9.97
C TRP A 55 18.61 -31.75 -10.06
N PHE A 56 18.11 -30.56 -9.68
CA PHE A 56 18.92 -29.34 -9.71
C PHE A 56 20.19 -29.45 -8.87
N ASN A 57 20.10 -30.10 -7.71
CA ASN A 57 21.26 -30.29 -6.84
C ASN A 57 22.34 -31.23 -7.43
N SER A 58 21.95 -32.21 -8.27
CA SER A 58 22.92 -33.10 -8.94
C SER A 58 23.73 -32.39 -10.02
N VAL A 59 23.09 -31.48 -10.77
CA VAL A 59 23.71 -30.83 -11.96
C VAL A 59 24.31 -29.45 -11.66
N LYS A 60 23.89 -28.76 -10.62
CA LYS A 60 24.19 -27.33 -10.40
C LYS A 60 25.68 -26.99 -10.25
N ARG A 61 26.49 -27.90 -9.69
CA ARG A 61 27.94 -27.64 -9.48
C ARG A 61 28.73 -27.75 -10.75
N GLU A 62 28.36 -28.69 -11.57
CA GLU A 62 28.97 -28.93 -12.88
C GLU A 62 28.54 -27.84 -13.87
N MET A 63 27.26 -27.62 -14.02
CA MET A 63 26.71 -26.65 -14.98
C MET A 63 26.93 -25.17 -14.58
N PHE A 64 27.00 -24.87 -13.29
CA PHE A 64 27.04 -23.49 -12.77
C PHE A 64 28.02 -23.37 -11.59
N PRO A 65 29.35 -23.51 -11.77
CA PRO A 65 30.33 -23.50 -10.67
C PRO A 65 30.23 -22.24 -9.77
N PHE A 66 29.87 -21.09 -10.35
CA PHE A 66 29.74 -19.82 -9.62
C PHE A 66 28.62 -19.82 -8.57
N ILE A 67 27.69 -20.79 -8.58
CA ILE A 67 26.59 -20.87 -7.62
C ILE A 67 27.07 -21.11 -6.19
N THR A 68 28.28 -21.66 -6.03
CA THR A 68 28.92 -21.94 -4.73
C THR A 68 29.19 -20.66 -3.93
N GLY A 69 29.40 -19.53 -4.61
CA GLY A 69 29.58 -18.22 -4.00
C GLY A 69 28.27 -17.64 -3.37
N VAL A 70 27.11 -18.22 -3.70
CA VAL A 70 25.82 -17.77 -3.21
C VAL A 70 25.29 -18.73 -2.13
N SER A 71 24.49 -18.21 -1.19
CA SER A 71 23.86 -19.04 -0.18
C SER A 71 22.93 -20.10 -0.82
N LYS A 72 23.02 -21.35 -0.34
CA LYS A 72 22.17 -22.47 -0.81
C LYS A 72 20.67 -22.19 -0.70
N TRP A 73 20.27 -21.34 0.23
CA TRP A 73 18.87 -20.98 0.47
C TRP A 73 18.26 -20.15 -0.67
N VAL A 74 19.08 -19.44 -1.44
CA VAL A 74 18.60 -18.60 -2.55
C VAL A 74 18.03 -19.45 -3.70
N PRO A 75 18.76 -20.41 -4.30
CA PRO A 75 18.19 -21.29 -5.32
C PRO A 75 17.07 -22.17 -4.76
N GLU A 76 17.17 -22.62 -3.51
CA GLU A 76 16.14 -23.43 -2.86
C GLU A 76 14.81 -22.69 -2.77
N ALA A 77 14.82 -21.42 -2.33
CA ALA A 77 13.62 -20.60 -2.28
C ALA A 77 13.02 -20.37 -3.68
N ALA A 78 13.87 -20.19 -4.70
CA ALA A 78 13.40 -20.02 -6.09
C ALA A 78 12.71 -21.27 -6.63
N ILE A 79 13.22 -22.47 -6.33
CA ILE A 79 12.61 -23.75 -6.69
C ILE A 79 11.26 -23.93 -5.97
N LYS A 80 11.17 -23.54 -4.69
CA LYS A 80 9.91 -23.56 -3.93
C LYS A 80 8.87 -22.59 -4.51
N ASP A 81 9.33 -21.44 -5.00
CA ASP A 81 8.44 -20.48 -5.67
C ASP A 81 7.92 -21.03 -7.02
N LEU A 82 8.75 -21.78 -7.75
CA LEU A 82 8.35 -22.47 -8.98
C LEU A 82 7.28 -23.54 -8.71
N ASP A 83 7.49 -24.40 -7.71
CA ASP A 83 6.52 -25.41 -7.29
C ASP A 83 5.18 -24.76 -6.88
N THR A 84 5.24 -23.66 -6.14
CA THR A 84 4.04 -22.89 -5.78
C THR A 84 3.32 -22.32 -7.02
N ALA A 85 4.08 -21.85 -8.02
CA ALA A 85 3.51 -21.35 -9.27
C ALA A 85 2.79 -22.46 -10.06
N PHE A 86 3.36 -23.67 -10.14
CA PHE A 86 2.69 -24.81 -10.74
C PHE A 86 1.45 -25.26 -9.96
N ARG A 87 1.52 -25.31 -8.63
CA ARG A 87 0.33 -25.60 -7.81
C ARG A 87 -0.81 -24.62 -8.05
N ASN A 88 -0.51 -23.33 -8.16
CA ASN A 88 -1.51 -22.31 -8.46
C ASN A 88 -2.07 -22.47 -9.88
N MET A 89 -1.26 -22.89 -10.85
CA MET A 89 -1.71 -23.23 -12.20
C MET A 89 -2.68 -24.41 -12.16
N TYR A 90 -2.33 -25.52 -11.50
CA TYR A 90 -3.19 -26.70 -11.38
C TYR A 90 -4.50 -26.44 -10.63
N ARG A 91 -4.50 -25.45 -9.71
CA ARG A 91 -5.73 -24.96 -9.03
C ARG A 91 -6.52 -23.95 -9.87
N HIS A 92 -6.13 -23.68 -11.10
CA HIS A 92 -6.74 -22.68 -11.99
C HIS A 92 -6.77 -21.25 -11.44
N THR A 93 -5.94 -20.95 -10.41
CA THR A 93 -5.81 -19.60 -9.82
C THR A 93 -4.75 -18.75 -10.53
N ALA A 94 -3.89 -19.35 -11.35
CA ALA A 94 -2.86 -18.68 -12.12
C ALA A 94 -2.65 -19.35 -13.51
N LYS A 95 -2.03 -18.59 -14.42
CA LYS A 95 -1.57 -19.11 -15.70
C LYS A 95 -0.26 -19.88 -15.55
N HIS A 96 0.13 -20.61 -16.62
CA HIS A 96 1.41 -21.34 -16.70
C HIS A 96 2.60 -20.44 -16.28
N PRO A 97 3.55 -20.97 -15.47
CA PRO A 97 4.75 -20.25 -15.06
C PRO A 97 5.55 -19.74 -16.26
N ARG A 98 6.17 -18.56 -16.13
CA ARG A 98 6.96 -17.93 -17.18
C ARG A 98 8.39 -17.72 -16.76
N PHE A 99 9.33 -17.78 -17.70
CA PHE A 99 10.74 -17.47 -17.45
C PHE A 99 10.92 -16.06 -16.90
N HIS A 100 11.72 -15.94 -15.88
CA HIS A 100 12.09 -14.68 -15.27
C HIS A 100 13.13 -13.94 -16.12
N LYS A 101 12.88 -12.65 -16.38
CA LYS A 101 13.81 -11.78 -17.15
C LYS A 101 14.60 -10.88 -16.21
N LYS A 102 15.91 -10.66 -16.54
CA LYS A 102 16.78 -9.72 -15.82
C LYS A 102 16.22 -8.31 -15.85
N GLY A 103 16.20 -7.64 -14.68
CA GLY A 103 15.75 -6.25 -14.56
C GLY A 103 14.22 -6.05 -14.47
N VAL A 104 13.41 -7.12 -14.58
CA VAL A 104 11.95 -7.03 -14.41
C VAL A 104 11.57 -7.23 -12.94
N ARG A 105 12.09 -8.27 -12.31
CA ARG A 105 11.92 -8.57 -10.89
C ARG A 105 13.25 -9.09 -10.34
N ASP A 106 14.15 -8.19 -10.01
CA ASP A 106 15.40 -8.56 -9.34
C ASP A 106 15.11 -8.74 -7.85
N SER A 107 14.94 -9.99 -7.43
CA SER A 107 14.70 -10.36 -6.03
C SER A 107 15.16 -11.76 -5.73
N PHE A 108 15.45 -12.04 -4.47
CA PHE A 108 15.64 -13.37 -3.93
C PHE A 108 15.06 -13.44 -2.52
N ARG A 109 14.74 -14.65 -2.08
CA ARG A 109 14.21 -14.93 -0.75
C ARG A 109 15.18 -15.84 0.01
N ILE A 110 15.28 -15.63 1.30
CA ILE A 110 16.06 -16.43 2.24
C ILE A 110 15.16 -16.84 3.39
N ASP A 111 15.36 -18.08 3.85
CA ASP A 111 14.65 -18.63 4.99
C ASP A 111 15.00 -17.90 6.28
N GLY A 112 14.03 -17.77 7.18
CA GLY A 112 14.18 -17.06 8.43
C GLY A 112 15.15 -17.70 9.42
N SER A 113 15.33 -19.02 9.34
CA SER A 113 16.21 -19.77 10.24
C SER A 113 17.70 -19.40 10.14
N VAL A 114 18.09 -18.76 9.02
CA VAL A 114 19.50 -18.41 8.72
C VAL A 114 19.75 -16.92 8.63
N ILE A 115 18.81 -16.11 9.08
CA ILE A 115 18.93 -14.66 9.13
C ILE A 115 18.75 -14.16 10.54
N ALA A 116 19.41 -13.05 10.88
CA ALA A 116 19.18 -12.35 12.13
C ALA A 116 18.98 -10.87 11.87
N VAL A 117 18.05 -10.26 12.61
CA VAL A 117 17.76 -8.84 12.53
C VAL A 117 17.87 -8.25 13.93
N SER A 118 18.66 -7.20 14.07
CA SER A 118 18.80 -6.46 15.33
C SER A 118 19.00 -4.98 15.02
N GLY A 119 18.18 -4.13 15.59
CA GLY A 119 18.22 -2.70 15.39
C GLY A 119 18.08 -2.33 13.90
N LYS A 120 19.16 -1.82 13.31
CA LYS A 120 19.25 -1.48 11.90
C LYS A 120 20.06 -2.47 11.07
N ASN A 121 20.42 -3.62 11.61
CA ASN A 121 21.26 -4.59 10.95
C ASN A 121 20.47 -5.84 10.56
N LEU A 122 20.62 -6.26 9.31
CA LEU A 122 20.11 -7.52 8.76
C LEU A 122 21.32 -8.38 8.40
N LYS A 123 21.56 -9.44 9.18
CA LYS A 123 22.61 -10.42 8.92
C LYS A 123 22.05 -11.51 8.00
N LEU A 124 22.72 -11.74 6.90
CA LEU A 124 22.44 -12.77 5.91
C LEU A 124 23.56 -13.82 5.91
N PRO A 125 23.33 -15.02 5.35
CA PRO A 125 24.39 -16.02 5.16
C PRO A 125 25.60 -15.49 4.40
N LYS A 126 26.72 -16.21 4.49
CA LYS A 126 28.01 -15.83 3.87
C LYS A 126 28.61 -14.52 4.43
N GLY A 127 28.29 -14.17 5.67
CA GLY A 127 28.84 -13.00 6.35
C GLY A 127 28.31 -11.65 5.85
N LEU A 128 27.28 -11.65 5.02
CA LEU A 128 26.72 -10.41 4.50
C LEU A 128 25.85 -9.72 5.56
N CYS A 129 26.26 -8.52 5.98
CA CYS A 129 25.50 -7.69 6.92
C CYS A 129 25.02 -6.42 6.21
N LEU A 130 23.70 -6.24 6.11
CA LEU A 130 23.08 -5.12 5.40
C LEU A 130 22.48 -4.13 6.40
N ARG A 131 22.64 -2.84 6.12
CA ARG A 131 22.08 -1.78 6.96
C ARG A 131 20.69 -1.40 6.49
N LEU A 132 19.69 -1.53 7.38
CA LEU A 132 18.33 -1.05 7.21
C LEU A 132 18.29 0.48 7.36
N MET A 133 17.45 1.16 6.60
CA MET A 133 17.21 2.60 6.78
C MET A 133 16.42 2.89 8.06
N GLU A 134 15.49 2.01 8.41
CA GLU A 134 14.66 2.09 9.61
C GLU A 134 15.04 0.98 10.59
N ARG A 135 14.89 1.25 11.90
CA ARG A 135 15.03 0.21 12.92
C ARG A 135 13.92 -0.85 12.74
N PHE A 136 14.26 -2.11 12.96
CA PHE A 136 13.29 -3.19 12.93
C PHE A 136 12.28 -3.02 14.07
N ARG A 137 11.05 -2.67 13.70
CA ARG A 137 10.02 -2.25 14.67
C ARG A 137 9.47 -3.36 15.55
N TYR A 138 9.64 -4.60 15.15
CA TYR A 138 9.11 -5.77 15.86
C TYR A 138 10.17 -6.48 16.72
N GLU A 139 11.33 -5.87 16.95
CA GLU A 139 12.48 -6.48 17.62
C GLU A 139 12.10 -7.14 18.96
N ASN A 140 11.23 -6.49 19.74
CA ASN A 140 10.78 -6.96 21.07
C ASN A 140 9.49 -7.80 21.04
N GLN A 141 8.88 -8.01 19.86
CA GLN A 141 7.59 -8.69 19.69
C GLN A 141 7.69 -9.91 18.79
N VAL A 142 8.85 -10.11 18.14
CA VAL A 142 9.04 -11.19 17.18
C VAL A 142 9.25 -12.51 17.88
N ASN A 143 8.36 -13.47 17.61
CA ASN A 143 8.49 -14.85 18.06
C ASN A 143 9.35 -15.66 17.07
N LYS A 144 9.18 -15.40 15.77
CA LYS A 144 9.87 -16.10 14.69
C LYS A 144 10.00 -15.22 13.46
N ILE A 145 11.17 -15.25 12.82
CA ILE A 145 11.35 -14.71 11.47
C ILE A 145 11.08 -15.84 10.48
N ASN A 146 10.10 -15.65 9.59
CA ASN A 146 9.74 -16.68 8.61
C ASN A 146 10.64 -16.64 7.38
N ASN A 147 10.89 -15.46 6.85
CA ASN A 147 11.80 -15.25 5.71
C ASN A 147 12.14 -13.76 5.54
N ALA A 148 13.17 -13.50 4.76
CA ALA A 148 13.45 -12.18 4.21
C ALA A 148 13.50 -12.22 2.70
N THR A 149 12.79 -11.31 2.03
CA THR A 149 12.88 -11.07 0.60
C THR A 149 13.66 -9.80 0.34
N ILE A 150 14.78 -9.93 -0.33
CA ILE A 150 15.59 -8.80 -0.82
C ILE A 150 15.20 -8.51 -2.25
N SER A 151 14.88 -7.25 -2.56
CA SER A 151 14.41 -6.86 -3.89
C SER A 151 14.97 -5.52 -4.34
N ARG A 152 15.08 -5.33 -5.66
CA ARG A 152 15.53 -4.07 -6.26
C ARG A 152 14.38 -3.40 -7.01
N LYS A 153 14.13 -2.13 -6.69
CA LYS A 153 13.11 -1.31 -7.37
C LYS A 153 13.64 0.09 -7.61
N ALA A 154 13.56 0.57 -8.85
CA ALA A 154 14.02 1.91 -9.23
C ALA A 154 15.48 2.22 -8.84
N GLY A 155 16.34 1.21 -8.80
CA GLY A 155 17.74 1.32 -8.38
C GLY A 155 17.97 1.30 -6.88
N TYR A 156 16.93 1.21 -6.05
CA TYR A 156 17.02 1.05 -4.60
C TYR A 156 16.85 -0.42 -4.20
N TRP A 157 17.54 -0.83 -3.14
CA TRP A 157 17.40 -2.13 -2.52
C TRP A 157 16.45 -2.06 -1.31
N PHE A 158 15.66 -3.10 -1.13
CA PHE A 158 14.69 -3.25 -0.06
C PHE A 158 14.80 -4.61 0.58
N ALA A 159 14.58 -4.67 1.89
CA ALA A 159 14.32 -5.89 2.62
C ALA A 159 12.84 -5.90 3.05
N SER A 160 12.16 -7.01 2.77
CA SER A 160 10.84 -7.32 3.31
C SER A 160 10.99 -8.54 4.22
N ILE A 161 10.88 -8.32 5.52
CA ILE A 161 11.09 -9.33 6.55
C ILE A 161 9.71 -9.76 7.05
N SER A 162 9.35 -11.03 6.80
CA SER A 162 8.12 -11.63 7.30
C SER A 162 8.42 -12.29 8.64
N CYS A 163 7.63 -11.97 9.65
CA CYS A 163 7.78 -12.49 10.99
C CYS A 163 6.43 -12.78 11.63
N ASP A 164 6.43 -13.74 12.55
CA ASP A 164 5.33 -13.96 13.46
C ASP A 164 5.58 -13.17 14.73
N ILE A 165 4.64 -12.31 15.07
CA ILE A 165 4.63 -11.52 16.30
C ILE A 165 3.52 -12.01 17.21
N GLY A 166 3.66 -11.78 18.52
CA GLY A 166 2.56 -11.92 19.47
C GLY A 166 1.35 -11.08 19.03
N GLU A 167 0.21 -11.27 19.64
CA GLU A 167 -0.93 -10.40 19.37
C GLU A 167 -0.54 -8.97 19.75
N PRO A 168 -0.55 -8.02 18.81
CA PRO A 168 -0.37 -6.63 19.18
C PRO A 168 -1.52 -6.27 20.10
N ALA A 169 -1.23 -5.68 21.25
CA ALA A 169 -2.26 -4.95 21.97
C ALA A 169 -2.97 -4.07 20.93
N ARG A 170 -4.29 -4.22 20.80
CA ARG A 170 -5.07 -3.35 19.91
C ARG A 170 -4.86 -1.93 20.44
N GLU A 171 -3.91 -1.23 19.80
CA GLU A 171 -3.67 0.17 20.12
C GLU A 171 -5.00 0.89 19.87
N ASN A 172 -5.57 1.40 20.95
CA ASN A 172 -6.58 2.43 21.05
C ASN A 172 -7.48 2.55 19.82
N GLN A 173 -8.45 1.68 19.70
CA GLN A 173 -9.57 1.94 18.81
C GLN A 173 -10.42 2.99 19.50
N GLY A 174 -10.48 4.20 18.93
CA GLY A 174 -11.48 5.17 19.35
C GLY A 174 -12.86 4.53 19.37
N ALA A 175 -13.76 5.03 20.21
CA ALA A 175 -15.12 4.50 20.35
C ALA A 175 -16.02 4.89 19.16
N GLY A 176 -15.59 5.83 18.30
CA GLY A 176 -16.40 6.44 17.25
C GLY A 176 -16.83 5.48 16.14
N ILE A 177 -17.98 5.81 15.54
CA ILE A 177 -18.52 5.17 14.34
C ILE A 177 -18.64 6.26 13.28
N LEU A 178 -18.20 5.98 12.05
CA LEU A 178 -18.04 7.01 11.03
C LEU A 178 -18.58 6.53 9.67
N GLY A 179 -19.36 7.37 8.99
CA GLY A 179 -19.65 7.25 7.57
C GLY A 179 -18.59 7.98 6.75
N VAL A 180 -18.10 7.38 5.68
CA VAL A 180 -17.02 7.94 4.84
C VAL A 180 -17.46 7.91 3.38
N ASP A 181 -17.73 9.09 2.80
CA ASP A 181 -17.89 9.27 1.36
C ASP A 181 -16.53 9.53 0.71
N VAL A 182 -16.20 8.82 -0.36
CA VAL A 182 -14.92 8.98 -1.07
C VAL A 182 -15.12 9.55 -2.46
N GLY A 183 -14.35 10.57 -2.78
CA GLY A 183 -14.51 11.34 -4.01
C GLY A 183 -13.20 11.73 -4.70
N VAL A 184 -13.35 12.26 -5.91
CA VAL A 184 -12.21 12.77 -6.70
C VAL A 184 -11.84 14.21 -6.29
N LYS A 185 -12.79 15.03 -5.88
CA LYS A 185 -12.58 16.42 -5.42
C LYS A 185 -11.86 16.41 -4.07
N SER A 186 -12.50 15.88 -3.07
CA SER A 186 -11.93 15.49 -1.77
C SER A 186 -11.70 13.99 -1.77
N LEU A 187 -10.61 13.53 -1.16
CA LEU A 187 -10.32 12.08 -1.11
C LEU A 187 -11.36 11.36 -0.26
N ALA A 188 -11.76 11.97 0.84
CA ALA A 188 -12.82 11.49 1.71
C ALA A 188 -13.50 12.67 2.42
N VAL A 189 -14.81 12.56 2.61
CA VAL A 189 -15.60 13.41 3.50
C VAL A 189 -16.24 12.48 4.53
N CYS A 190 -16.09 12.81 5.79
CA CYS A 190 -16.54 11.99 6.89
C CYS A 190 -17.80 12.58 7.53
N SER A 191 -18.64 11.75 8.12
CA SER A 191 -19.91 12.18 8.77
C SER A 191 -19.70 13.10 9.98
N ASP A 192 -18.48 13.14 10.56
CA ASP A 192 -18.08 14.08 11.60
C ASP A 192 -17.67 15.47 11.06
N GLY A 193 -17.85 15.72 9.75
CA GLY A 193 -17.41 16.93 9.06
C GLY A 193 -15.94 16.97 8.68
N THR A 194 -15.17 15.95 9.03
CA THR A 194 -13.74 15.88 8.61
C THR A 194 -13.62 15.73 7.10
N VAL A 195 -12.93 16.66 6.46
CA VAL A 195 -12.59 16.60 5.03
C VAL A 195 -11.12 16.24 4.85
N ILE A 196 -10.85 15.27 4.00
CA ILE A 196 -9.51 14.87 3.59
C ILE A 196 -9.31 15.23 2.13
N ASP A 197 -8.43 16.17 1.87
CA ASP A 197 -8.16 16.66 0.53
C ASP A 197 -7.55 15.60 -0.38
N ASN A 198 -7.81 15.73 -1.68
CA ASN A 198 -7.10 14.95 -2.69
C ASN A 198 -5.79 15.65 -3.05
N PRO A 199 -4.61 15.05 -2.80
CA PRO A 199 -3.31 15.68 -3.06
C PRO A 199 -3.00 15.82 -4.56
N LYS A 200 -3.78 15.17 -5.45
CA LYS A 200 -3.62 15.18 -6.92
C LYS A 200 -2.16 14.94 -7.35
N THR A 201 -1.55 13.94 -6.72
CA THR A 201 -0.10 13.69 -6.83
C THR A 201 0.33 13.36 -8.25
N LEU A 202 -0.44 12.56 -9.00
CA LEU A 202 -0.13 12.23 -10.39
C LEU A 202 -0.27 13.46 -11.29
N TYR A 203 -1.33 14.24 -11.09
CA TYR A 203 -1.57 15.47 -11.87
C TYR A 203 -0.43 16.48 -11.70
N ARG A 204 -0.08 16.81 -10.45
CA ARG A 204 1.01 17.77 -10.15
C ARG A 204 2.36 17.33 -10.71
N ARG A 205 2.59 16.04 -10.86
CA ARG A 205 3.87 15.49 -11.32
C ARG A 205 3.90 15.09 -12.80
N GLU A 206 2.79 15.26 -13.52
CA GLU A 206 2.63 14.80 -14.90
C GLU A 206 3.58 15.49 -15.87
N LYS A 207 3.71 16.81 -15.82
CA LYS A 207 4.59 17.60 -16.72
C LYS A 207 6.01 17.05 -16.70
N ARG A 208 6.56 16.81 -15.50
CA ARG A 208 7.91 16.25 -15.33
C ARG A 208 8.00 14.79 -15.79
N LYS A 209 6.98 13.97 -15.52
CA LYS A 209 6.92 12.59 -15.99
C LYS A 209 6.95 12.55 -17.53
N LYS A 210 6.11 13.32 -18.21
CA LYS A 210 6.08 13.43 -19.68
C LYS A 210 7.43 13.89 -20.25
N HIS A 211 8.10 14.85 -19.60
CA HIS A 211 9.45 15.27 -20.00
C HIS A 211 10.45 14.10 -19.93
N LEU A 212 10.49 13.36 -18.81
CA LEU A 212 11.39 12.22 -18.64
C LEU A 212 11.08 11.08 -19.62
N GLN A 213 9.81 10.83 -19.93
CA GLN A 213 9.40 9.83 -20.95
C GLN A 213 9.91 10.22 -22.34
N ARG A 214 9.79 11.51 -22.72
CA ARG A 214 10.36 12.02 -24.00
C ARG A 214 11.88 11.88 -24.03
N MET A 215 12.57 12.14 -22.91
CA MET A 215 14.02 11.93 -22.80
C MET A 215 14.38 10.46 -23.07
N VAL A 216 13.64 9.50 -22.53
CA VAL A 216 13.87 8.06 -22.78
C VAL A 216 13.62 7.71 -24.25
N ALA A 217 12.53 8.23 -24.84
CA ALA A 217 12.15 7.94 -26.22
C ALA A 217 13.17 8.45 -27.25
N ARG A 218 13.79 9.62 -26.98
CA ARG A 218 14.81 10.24 -27.88
C ARG A 218 16.17 9.56 -27.87
N LYS A 219 16.42 8.63 -26.93
CA LYS A 219 17.71 7.94 -26.81
C LYS A 219 17.72 6.65 -27.64
N GLN A 220 18.85 6.34 -28.27
CA GLN A 220 19.04 5.10 -29.00
C GLN A 220 18.71 3.90 -28.11
N ARG A 221 17.89 2.99 -28.64
CA ARG A 221 17.44 1.79 -27.95
C ARG A 221 18.64 0.91 -27.52
N GLY A 222 18.68 0.53 -26.24
CA GLY A 222 19.76 -0.30 -25.69
C GLY A 222 21.01 0.47 -25.27
N SER A 223 21.16 1.77 -25.63
CA SER A 223 22.35 2.56 -25.28
C SER A 223 22.48 2.80 -23.77
N ASN A 224 23.70 3.08 -23.31
CA ASN A 224 23.97 3.49 -21.92
C ASN A 224 23.18 4.75 -21.54
N ASN A 225 23.06 5.70 -22.45
CA ASN A 225 22.29 6.93 -22.21
C ASN A 225 20.79 6.66 -22.05
N GLN A 226 20.24 5.69 -22.81
CA GLN A 226 18.86 5.27 -22.60
C GLN A 226 18.69 4.58 -21.24
N ARG A 227 19.65 3.73 -20.81
CA ARG A 227 19.63 3.09 -19.49
C ARG A 227 19.64 4.11 -18.35
N LYS A 228 20.49 5.15 -18.46
CA LYS A 228 20.52 6.28 -17.50
C LYS A 228 19.17 7.02 -17.45
N ALA A 229 18.60 7.34 -18.62
CA ALA A 229 17.30 8.03 -18.70
C ALA A 229 16.15 7.19 -18.13
N LYS A 230 16.10 5.86 -18.41
CA LYS A 230 15.14 4.92 -17.82
C LYS A 230 15.27 4.85 -16.31
N ALA A 231 16.49 4.81 -15.77
CA ALA A 231 16.73 4.82 -14.33
C ALA A 231 16.21 6.09 -13.66
N LEU A 232 16.40 7.26 -14.30
CA LEU A 232 15.89 8.55 -13.82
C LEU A 232 14.35 8.57 -13.81
N LEU A 233 13.70 8.12 -14.88
CA LEU A 233 12.25 7.99 -14.97
C LEU A 233 11.73 7.03 -13.88
N ALA A 234 12.32 5.85 -13.73
CA ALA A 234 11.92 4.87 -12.73
C ALA A 234 12.03 5.42 -11.30
N ARG A 235 13.09 6.17 -10.98
CA ARG A 235 13.24 6.85 -9.67
C ARG A 235 12.17 7.91 -9.46
N TYR A 236 11.83 8.65 -10.50
CA TYR A 236 10.78 9.67 -10.43
C TYR A 236 9.40 9.05 -10.17
N GLU A 237 9.05 7.99 -10.90
CA GLU A 237 7.79 7.26 -10.73
C GLU A 237 7.71 6.59 -9.35
N TYR A 238 8.81 5.99 -8.89
CA TYR A 238 8.90 5.42 -7.54
C TYR A 238 8.63 6.48 -6.46
N ARG A 239 9.30 7.65 -6.52
CA ARG A 239 9.06 8.75 -5.57
C ARG A 239 7.63 9.28 -5.63
N THR A 240 6.98 9.25 -6.78
CA THR A 240 5.58 9.63 -6.93
C THR A 240 4.66 8.63 -6.23
N ALA A 241 4.91 7.34 -6.42
CA ALA A 241 4.16 6.27 -5.75
C ALA A 241 4.31 6.34 -4.23
N VAL A 242 5.54 6.51 -3.72
CA VAL A 242 5.81 6.64 -2.27
C VAL A 242 5.09 7.84 -1.65
N LYS A 243 5.09 9.01 -2.32
CA LYS A 243 4.37 10.19 -1.81
C LYS A 243 2.86 9.95 -1.72
N ARG A 244 2.28 9.24 -2.70
CA ARG A 244 0.86 8.89 -2.68
C ARG A 244 0.54 7.89 -1.57
N GLU A 245 1.37 6.86 -1.42
CA GLU A 245 1.25 5.86 -0.36
C GLU A 245 1.34 6.50 1.04
N ASP A 246 2.32 7.38 1.27
CA ASP A 246 2.47 8.12 2.54
C ASP A 246 1.23 8.97 2.86
N TRP A 247 0.69 9.66 1.85
CA TRP A 247 -0.54 10.44 2.01
C TRP A 247 -1.73 9.56 2.41
N LEU A 248 -1.93 8.44 1.72
CA LEU A 248 -2.99 7.49 2.03
C LEU A 248 -2.84 6.90 3.44
N HIS A 249 -1.60 6.59 3.86
CA HIS A 249 -1.34 6.15 5.22
C HIS A 249 -1.71 7.19 6.27
N LYS A 250 -1.41 8.46 6.03
CA LYS A 250 -1.79 9.57 6.91
C LYS A 250 -3.30 9.75 6.96
N ALA A 251 -3.96 9.74 5.79
CA ALA A 251 -5.41 9.84 5.67
C ALA A 251 -6.12 8.70 6.42
N SER A 252 -5.78 7.46 6.10
CA SER A 252 -6.40 6.28 6.74
C SER A 252 -6.08 6.18 8.24
N SER A 253 -4.91 6.64 8.70
CA SER A 253 -4.60 6.68 10.13
C SER A 253 -5.39 7.77 10.86
N ARG A 254 -5.64 8.92 10.21
CA ARG A 254 -6.48 9.98 10.78
C ARG A 254 -7.92 9.50 10.98
N ILE A 255 -8.49 8.83 9.97
CA ILE A 255 -9.84 8.24 10.05
C ILE A 255 -9.90 7.15 11.14
N ALA A 256 -8.95 6.20 11.14
CA ALA A 256 -9.01 5.04 12.01
C ALA A 256 -8.70 5.33 13.48
N ARG A 257 -7.97 6.41 13.80
CA ARG A 257 -7.51 6.69 15.18
C ARG A 257 -8.65 6.94 16.14
N ALA A 258 -9.69 7.64 15.69
CA ALA A 258 -10.83 8.03 16.52
C ALA A 258 -12.02 7.04 16.39
N ASN A 259 -12.01 6.15 15.40
CA ASN A 259 -13.16 5.39 15.01
C ASN A 259 -12.90 3.87 15.03
N ARG A 260 -13.73 3.11 15.75
CA ARG A 260 -13.70 1.64 15.78
C ARG A 260 -14.37 1.03 14.53
N VAL A 261 -15.36 1.74 13.96
CA VAL A 261 -16.10 1.31 12.78
C VAL A 261 -16.14 2.42 11.73
N CYS A 262 -15.91 2.06 10.48
CA CYS A 262 -16.08 2.95 9.32
C CYS A 262 -17.02 2.29 8.31
N PHE A 263 -18.10 2.96 7.97
CA PHE A 263 -18.99 2.58 6.88
C PHE A 263 -18.55 3.29 5.59
N MET A 264 -18.50 2.55 4.50
CA MET A 264 -18.11 3.05 3.16
C MET A 264 -19.01 2.46 2.09
N GLU A 265 -19.07 3.08 0.92
CA GLU A 265 -19.74 2.48 -0.24
C GLU A 265 -18.88 1.37 -0.87
N ASP A 266 -19.52 0.29 -1.37
CA ASP A 266 -18.88 -0.69 -2.26
C ASP A 266 -18.70 -0.08 -3.65
N LEU A 267 -17.57 0.55 -3.89
CA LEU A 267 -17.30 1.25 -5.15
C LEU A 267 -16.82 0.30 -6.25
N ASN A 268 -17.50 0.33 -7.41
CA ASN A 268 -17.00 -0.31 -8.62
C ASN A 268 -15.84 0.47 -9.25
N VAL A 269 -14.68 0.49 -8.57
CA VAL A 269 -13.48 1.21 -9.03
C VAL A 269 -13.02 0.72 -10.41
N LYS A 270 -13.20 -0.57 -10.73
CA LYS A 270 -12.85 -1.14 -12.05
C LYS A 270 -13.72 -0.51 -13.15
N GLY A 271 -15.02 -0.36 -12.93
CA GLY A 271 -15.92 0.31 -13.85
C GLY A 271 -15.59 1.81 -13.99
N MET A 272 -15.28 2.49 -12.88
CA MET A 272 -14.86 3.89 -12.91
C MET A 272 -13.56 4.11 -13.72
N LEU A 273 -12.63 3.17 -13.70
CA LEU A 273 -11.38 3.22 -14.48
C LEU A 273 -11.60 2.97 -15.98
N SER A 274 -12.74 2.40 -16.39
CA SER A 274 -13.09 2.22 -17.82
C SER A 274 -13.50 3.54 -18.48
N ASN A 275 -13.92 4.54 -17.70
CA ASN A 275 -14.21 5.89 -18.20
C ASN A 275 -12.90 6.69 -18.33
N HIS A 276 -12.42 6.92 -19.56
CA HIS A 276 -11.14 7.58 -19.81
C HIS A 276 -11.08 9.03 -19.35
N HIS A 277 -12.20 9.73 -19.22
CA HIS A 277 -12.22 11.09 -18.70
C HIS A 277 -11.90 11.13 -17.21
N LEU A 278 -12.34 10.11 -16.45
CA LEU A 278 -12.15 10.02 -15.00
C LEU A 278 -11.02 9.09 -14.57
N ALA A 279 -10.61 8.13 -15.42
CA ALA A 279 -9.66 7.08 -15.09
C ALA A 279 -8.37 7.56 -14.42
N LYS A 280 -7.83 8.67 -14.90
CA LYS A 280 -6.61 9.26 -14.32
C LYS A 280 -6.85 9.82 -12.93
N ALA A 281 -7.96 10.52 -12.70
CA ALA A 281 -8.31 11.10 -11.41
C ALA A 281 -8.63 10.00 -10.39
N VAL A 282 -9.43 9.00 -10.78
CA VAL A 282 -9.74 7.82 -9.97
C VAL A 282 -8.46 7.03 -9.62
N SER A 283 -7.55 6.83 -10.60
CA SER A 283 -6.26 6.20 -10.36
C SER A 283 -5.37 6.98 -9.37
N ASP A 284 -5.45 8.32 -9.38
CA ASP A 284 -4.70 9.18 -8.44
C ASP A 284 -5.24 9.03 -7.02
N CYS A 285 -6.56 8.98 -6.83
CA CYS A 285 -7.21 8.77 -5.53
C CYS A 285 -6.85 7.42 -4.89
N SER A 286 -6.70 6.36 -5.69
CA SER A 286 -6.37 5.02 -5.20
C SER A 286 -7.36 4.49 -4.13
N PHE A 287 -8.66 4.58 -4.40
CA PHE A 287 -9.74 4.19 -3.47
C PHE A 287 -9.56 2.79 -2.87
N ASN A 288 -9.25 1.78 -3.70
CA ASN A 288 -9.00 0.43 -3.21
C ASN A 288 -7.84 0.34 -2.20
N GLU A 289 -6.81 1.17 -2.36
CA GLU A 289 -5.69 1.21 -1.42
C GLU A 289 -6.08 1.91 -0.12
N LEU A 290 -6.89 2.97 -0.19
CA LEU A 290 -7.46 3.62 1.00
C LEU A 290 -8.32 2.63 1.79
N HIS A 291 -9.25 1.94 1.12
CA HIS A 291 -10.11 0.91 1.71
C HIS A 291 -9.26 -0.20 2.35
N ARG A 292 -8.29 -0.75 1.62
CA ARG A 292 -7.38 -1.78 2.14
C ARG A 292 -6.63 -1.31 3.40
N GLN A 293 -6.21 -0.04 3.43
CA GLN A 293 -5.50 0.52 4.58
C GLN A 293 -6.42 0.74 5.78
N LEU A 294 -7.66 1.12 5.55
CA LEU A 294 -8.67 1.22 6.62
C LEU A 294 -9.01 -0.15 7.18
N ALA A 295 -9.24 -1.15 6.32
CA ALA A 295 -9.65 -2.49 6.71
C ALA A 295 -8.71 -3.21 7.72
N TYR A 296 -7.42 -2.88 7.74
CA TYR A 296 -6.51 -3.43 8.76
C TYR A 296 -6.25 -2.49 9.94
N LYS A 297 -6.73 -1.24 9.89
CA LYS A 297 -6.57 -0.25 10.97
C LYS A 297 -7.83 -0.14 11.83
N THR A 298 -9.00 -0.37 11.24
CA THR A 298 -10.31 -0.30 11.91
C THR A 298 -11.26 -1.34 11.31
N THR A 299 -12.44 -1.51 11.90
CA THR A 299 -13.48 -2.34 11.30
C THR A 299 -14.15 -1.56 10.16
N VAL A 300 -14.02 -2.04 8.93
CA VAL A 300 -14.72 -1.47 7.76
C VAL A 300 -15.89 -2.35 7.39
N ARG A 301 -17.04 -1.72 7.15
CA ARG A 301 -18.24 -2.35 6.58
C ARG A 301 -18.69 -1.55 5.36
N GLU A 302 -19.09 -2.27 4.34
CA GLU A 302 -19.55 -1.69 3.09
C GLU A 302 -21.08 -1.65 3.09
N ILE A 303 -21.64 -0.51 2.65
CA ILE A 303 -23.06 -0.40 2.30
C ILE A 303 -23.25 -0.73 0.84
N ASP A 304 -24.47 -1.04 0.43
CA ASP A 304 -24.81 -1.36 -0.96
C ASP A 304 -24.41 -0.20 -1.90
N ARG A 305 -23.75 -0.54 -2.99
CA ARG A 305 -23.32 0.39 -4.06
C ARG A 305 -24.48 1.12 -4.73
N TRP A 306 -25.70 0.57 -4.67
CA TRP A 306 -26.90 1.15 -5.25
C TRP A 306 -27.63 2.08 -4.28
N CYS A 307 -27.16 2.21 -3.05
CA CYS A 307 -27.68 3.19 -2.11
C CYS A 307 -27.47 4.60 -2.67
N PRO A 308 -28.55 5.38 -2.89
CA PRO A 308 -28.43 6.72 -3.47
C PRO A 308 -28.01 7.76 -2.41
N SER A 309 -26.88 7.53 -1.73
CA SER A 309 -26.40 8.32 -0.58
C SER A 309 -26.39 9.83 -0.84
N SER A 310 -26.00 10.26 -2.04
CA SER A 310 -25.95 11.68 -2.41
C SER A 310 -27.31 12.27 -2.81
N GLN A 311 -28.37 11.44 -2.97
CA GLN A 311 -29.73 11.87 -3.35
C GLN A 311 -30.70 11.85 -2.20
N LEU A 312 -30.37 11.19 -1.09
CA LEU A 312 -31.20 11.15 0.12
C LEU A 312 -30.88 12.33 1.03
N CYS A 313 -31.92 12.82 1.71
CA CYS A 313 -31.75 13.78 2.79
C CYS A 313 -31.34 13.05 4.07
N SER A 314 -30.18 13.39 4.64
CA SER A 314 -29.70 12.77 5.87
C SER A 314 -30.57 13.08 7.11
N ASN A 315 -31.42 14.10 7.03
CA ASN A 315 -32.32 14.51 8.12
C ASN A 315 -33.71 13.84 8.04
N CYS A 316 -34.36 13.82 6.86
CA CYS A 316 -35.72 13.32 6.74
C CYS A 316 -35.90 12.13 5.79
N GLY A 317 -34.82 11.64 5.15
CA GLY A 317 -34.85 10.51 4.23
C GLY A 317 -35.50 10.79 2.87
N SER A 318 -36.02 11.98 2.59
CA SER A 318 -36.62 12.30 1.29
C SER A 318 -35.58 12.21 0.17
N ARG A 319 -35.99 11.70 -1.00
CA ARG A 319 -35.11 11.53 -2.15
C ARG A 319 -35.33 12.64 -3.17
N LYS A 320 -34.21 13.22 -3.63
CA LYS A 320 -34.18 14.22 -4.69
C LYS A 320 -33.11 13.87 -5.72
N PRO A 321 -33.39 13.95 -7.04
CA PRO A 321 -32.35 13.86 -8.06
C PRO A 321 -31.26 14.93 -7.81
N MET A 322 -29.99 14.50 -7.80
CA MET A 322 -28.85 15.39 -7.51
C MET A 322 -27.83 15.33 -8.64
N PRO A 323 -27.76 16.34 -9.54
CA PRO A 323 -26.75 16.41 -10.58
C PRO A 323 -25.33 16.44 -10.00
N LEU A 324 -24.36 15.87 -10.72
CA LEU A 324 -22.95 15.87 -10.28
C LEU A 324 -22.33 17.28 -10.18
N SER A 325 -22.91 18.28 -10.86
CA SER A 325 -22.49 19.69 -10.82
C SER A 325 -22.89 20.39 -9.52
N GLU A 326 -23.99 19.99 -8.91
CA GLU A 326 -24.46 20.58 -7.66
C GLU A 326 -23.63 20.11 -6.47
N ARG A 327 -23.24 21.05 -5.61
CA ARG A 327 -22.41 20.78 -4.43
C ARG A 327 -23.12 21.01 -3.11
N THR A 328 -24.24 21.72 -3.15
CA THR A 328 -25.08 22.00 -1.98
C THR A 328 -26.36 21.20 -2.09
N TYR A 329 -26.58 20.32 -1.14
CA TYR A 329 -27.87 19.62 -1.01
C TYR A 329 -28.85 20.55 -0.34
N ARG A 330 -30.04 20.72 -0.94
CA ARG A 330 -31.19 21.49 -0.39
C ARG A 330 -32.39 20.58 -0.38
N CYS A 331 -32.87 20.26 0.79
CA CYS A 331 -34.08 19.44 0.94
C CYS A 331 -35.33 20.28 0.80
N GLU A 332 -36.23 19.89 -0.10
CA GLU A 332 -37.51 20.59 -0.31
C GLU A 332 -38.55 20.22 0.75
N GLN A 333 -38.38 19.08 1.44
CA GLN A 333 -39.31 18.60 2.45
C GLN A 333 -39.04 19.21 3.84
N CYS A 334 -37.78 19.20 4.29
CA CYS A 334 -37.43 19.66 5.64
C CYS A 334 -36.60 20.96 5.67
N GLY A 335 -36.31 21.55 4.52
CA GLY A 335 -35.56 22.81 4.42
C GLY A 335 -34.06 22.69 4.70
N MET A 336 -33.54 21.48 5.00
CA MET A 336 -32.11 21.29 5.30
C MET A 336 -31.23 21.73 4.13
N VAL A 337 -30.15 22.44 4.46
CA VAL A 337 -29.11 22.86 3.47
C VAL A 337 -27.72 22.47 4.00
N MET A 338 -27.01 21.67 3.26
CA MET A 338 -25.62 21.27 3.61
C MET A 338 -24.77 20.91 2.38
N ASP A 339 -23.46 20.72 2.59
CA ASP A 339 -22.58 20.19 1.54
C ASP A 339 -23.06 18.79 1.12
N ARG A 340 -23.05 18.53 -0.19
CA ARG A 340 -23.52 17.27 -0.77
C ARG A 340 -22.73 16.06 -0.29
N ASP A 341 -21.39 16.19 -0.23
CA ASP A 341 -20.49 15.09 0.11
C ASP A 341 -20.62 14.78 1.62
N LEU A 342 -20.89 15.82 2.47
CA LEU A 342 -21.22 15.64 3.90
C LEU A 342 -22.58 14.96 4.07
N ASN A 343 -23.59 15.37 3.32
CA ASN A 343 -24.91 14.72 3.34
C ASN A 343 -24.80 13.23 2.95
N ALA A 344 -23.98 12.93 1.94
CA ALA A 344 -23.70 11.54 1.53
C ALA A 344 -23.01 10.74 2.66
N ALA A 345 -22.02 11.32 3.32
CA ALA A 345 -21.32 10.66 4.43
C ALA A 345 -22.26 10.37 5.62
N LEU A 346 -23.20 11.27 5.94
CA LEU A 346 -24.23 11.06 6.95
C LEU A 346 -25.21 9.95 6.55
N ASN A 347 -25.62 9.90 5.29
CA ASN A 347 -26.48 8.82 4.78
C ASN A 347 -25.76 7.47 4.81
N ILE A 348 -24.46 7.41 4.46
CA ILE A 348 -23.64 6.21 4.57
C ILE A 348 -23.59 5.73 6.03
N LEU A 349 -23.43 6.65 6.98
CA LEU A 349 -23.48 6.33 8.41
C LEU A 349 -24.84 5.75 8.80
N ASN A 350 -25.95 6.44 8.48
CA ASN A 350 -27.30 6.02 8.86
C ASN A 350 -27.66 4.64 8.29
N VAL A 351 -27.39 4.41 7.00
CA VAL A 351 -27.61 3.10 6.35
C VAL A 351 -26.70 2.03 6.94
N GLY A 352 -25.45 2.37 7.22
CA GLY A 352 -24.50 1.45 7.86
C GLY A 352 -24.96 1.03 9.25
N MET A 353 -25.43 1.97 10.07
CA MET A 353 -25.96 1.69 11.39
C MET A 353 -27.21 0.79 11.32
N ALA A 354 -28.10 1.05 10.38
CA ALA A 354 -29.31 0.24 10.18
C ALA A 354 -28.98 -1.20 9.72
N ASN A 355 -27.95 -1.38 8.87
CA ASN A 355 -27.56 -2.69 8.33
C ASN A 355 -26.71 -3.53 9.29
N TYR A 356 -26.06 -2.91 10.27
CA TYR A 356 -25.12 -3.56 11.20
C TYR A 356 -25.38 -3.16 12.66
N PRO A 357 -26.60 -3.45 13.20
CA PRO A 357 -26.95 -3.05 14.56
C PRO A 357 -26.03 -3.66 15.63
N GLU A 358 -25.42 -4.81 15.35
CA GLU A 358 -24.47 -5.48 16.26
C GLU A 358 -23.17 -4.70 16.49
N LEU A 359 -22.89 -3.71 15.65
CA LEU A 359 -21.71 -2.85 15.78
C LEU A 359 -21.98 -1.56 16.56
N MET A 360 -23.24 -1.35 16.98
CA MET A 360 -23.63 -0.19 17.79
C MET A 360 -23.12 -0.35 19.23
N PRO A 361 -22.80 0.78 19.92
CA PRO A 361 -22.57 0.74 21.36
C PRO A 361 -23.82 0.18 22.08
N ALA A 362 -23.64 -0.62 23.13
CA ALA A 362 -24.73 -0.92 24.03
C ALA A 362 -25.28 0.41 24.61
N GLU A 363 -26.59 0.48 24.85
CA GLU A 363 -27.23 1.72 25.31
C GLU A 363 -26.65 2.27 26.65
N ASP A 364 -25.97 1.41 27.42
CA ASP A 364 -25.32 1.76 28.69
C ASP A 364 -23.97 2.51 28.55
N ASP A 365 -23.40 2.57 27.33
CA ASP A 365 -22.10 3.21 27.06
C ASP A 365 -22.23 4.66 26.53
N THR A 366 -23.40 5.25 26.52
CA THR A 366 -23.57 6.67 26.15
C THR A 366 -23.09 7.54 27.31
N PRO A 367 -22.01 8.33 27.17
CA PRO A 367 -21.70 9.33 28.17
C PRO A 367 -22.90 10.31 28.26
N GLU A 368 -23.49 10.46 29.44
CA GLU A 368 -24.49 11.49 29.70
C GLU A 368 -24.00 12.83 29.12
N ALA A 369 -24.80 13.37 28.20
CA ALA A 369 -24.55 14.70 27.66
C ALA A 369 -24.69 15.70 28.81
N THR A 370 -23.59 15.99 29.49
CA THR A 370 -23.51 17.11 30.42
C THR A 370 -23.87 18.39 29.68
N GLY A 371 -24.94 19.02 30.10
CA GLY A 371 -25.60 20.14 29.47
C GLY A 371 -24.66 21.22 28.96
N ALA A 372 -24.82 21.54 27.70
CA ALA A 372 -24.21 22.72 27.10
C ALA A 372 -24.89 23.97 27.67
N ALA A 373 -24.26 24.55 28.69
CA ALA A 373 -24.58 25.89 29.13
C ALA A 373 -24.30 26.86 27.97
N SER A 374 -25.34 27.53 27.51
CA SER A 374 -25.29 28.66 26.59
C SER A 374 -24.29 29.73 27.12
N ARG A 375 -23.13 29.86 26.52
CA ARG A 375 -22.29 31.04 26.69
C ARG A 375 -22.57 32.01 25.55
N GLN A 376 -23.27 33.08 25.90
CA GLN A 376 -23.34 34.28 25.07
C GLN A 376 -21.97 34.82 24.78
N ALA A 377 -21.64 35.01 23.52
CA ALA A 377 -20.45 35.68 23.07
C ALA A 377 -20.59 37.19 23.34
N THR A 378 -19.84 37.69 24.28
CA THR A 378 -19.53 39.12 24.40
C THR A 378 -18.29 39.39 23.54
N ALA A 379 -18.39 40.38 22.64
CA ALA A 379 -17.32 40.89 21.82
C ALA A 379 -16.21 41.51 22.70
N PRO A 380 -14.92 41.37 22.36
CA PRO A 380 -13.88 42.18 22.96
C PRO A 380 -13.69 43.48 22.19
N ASP A 381 -13.63 44.54 22.94
CA ASP A 381 -13.28 45.93 22.60
C ASP A 381 -11.86 46.02 21.98
N GLU A 382 -11.77 46.91 20.99
CA GLU A 382 -10.48 47.35 20.46
C GLU A 382 -9.80 48.30 21.44
N THR A 383 -8.54 48.07 21.78
CA THR A 383 -7.54 49.14 21.94
C THR A 383 -6.13 48.56 22.13
N GLY A 384 -5.15 49.17 21.46
CA GLY A 384 -3.77 49.21 21.92
C GLY A 384 -2.71 48.60 20.99
N ILE A 385 -2.23 49.48 20.14
CA ILE A 385 -0.97 49.45 19.38
C ILE A 385 0.19 49.22 20.37
N ASP A 386 1.18 48.39 20.02
CA ASP A 386 2.57 48.83 20.10
C ASP A 386 3.51 48.03 19.18
N HIS A 387 4.33 48.82 18.50
CA HIS A 387 5.45 48.45 17.65
C HIS A 387 6.72 48.20 18.43
N GLN A 388 7.61 47.45 17.83
CA GLN A 388 9.09 47.31 17.97
C GLN A 388 9.50 45.89 18.42
N THR A 389 10.47 45.22 17.87
CA THR A 389 11.69 45.53 17.10
C THR A 389 12.28 44.22 16.60
N LEU A 390 12.71 44.16 15.35
CA LEU A 390 13.98 43.65 14.79
C LEU A 390 14.78 42.59 15.59
N HIS A 391 15.10 41.43 14.99
CA HIS A 391 16.48 41.21 14.56
C HIS A 391 16.67 39.98 13.68
N LYS A 392 17.34 40.18 12.59
CA LYS A 392 18.09 39.32 11.69
C LYS A 392 18.96 38.29 12.41
N ASN A 393 19.10 37.12 11.82
CA ASN A 393 20.38 36.42 11.48
C ASN A 393 19.99 35.20 10.61
N ARG A 394 20.36 35.05 9.47
CA ARG A 394 21.45 34.74 8.52
C ARG A 394 22.48 33.74 9.04
N PHE A 395 22.80 32.78 8.11
CA PHE A 395 23.90 31.80 8.03
C PHE A 395 23.65 30.53 8.83
N GLU A 396 23.85 29.32 8.30
CA GLU A 396 24.63 28.75 7.16
C GLU A 396 23.92 27.51 6.61
#